data_e2937ca505bee2e701f0320d6aea0dca
#
_entry.id   e2937ca505bee2e701f0320d6aea0dca
#
_cell.length_a   1.000
_cell.length_b   1.000
_cell.length_c   1.000
_cell.angle_alpha   90.00
_cell.angle_beta   90.00
_cell.angle_gamma   90.00
#
_symmetry.space_group_name_H-M   'P 1'
#
loop_
_entity.id
_entity.type
_entity.pdbx_description
1 polymer ?
#
loop_
_entity_poly.entity_id
_entity_poly.type
_entity_poly.pdbx_seq_one_letter_code
_entity_poly.pdbx_strand_id
1 'polypeptide(L)'
;MKSITALFISLAFVSISFSQQTPVNPAAKKPVTVTGTIVSPVAKNSPKPYKEVITEKAVTQHGLFTVHKVDDKWYFEIQDSLFNREILAITRFDKSPAGSRSYGGEKVNEQTIRWEKGPSDNVFLRVMTIVSIAPDSSQPIAQAVRNSNVDPIAAAFDIKAYGKDSNSVVIDVTDFFKLDNQPVSLGPDLKRRYNLGGIASDRSFISYIHSYPLNTEVRSVKTFSSSSAPAGLNVGIPSNSLPAADVAGAVTMELNNSFIMLPAVPMRKRIFDSRVGYFASEYSVYSDTSQKTQTSTFIHHWKLEPKDEDMARWKKGELVEPRKPIVFYIDPATPKQWRPYLIAGINDWQSAFEKAGFKNAIMGKEWPDNDSTM
;
A
#
# COMPACT_ATOMS: atom_id res chain seq x y z
N MET A 1 22.75 -16.82 67.96
CA MET A 1 23.47 -17.73 67.07
C MET A 1 22.89 -17.53 65.69
N LYS A 2 23.59 -16.79 64.85
CA LYS A 2 23.19 -16.45 63.48
C LYS A 2 24.10 -17.18 62.49
N SER A 3 23.57 -18.10 61.70
CA SER A 3 24.30 -18.77 60.63
C SER A 3 24.25 -17.96 59.39
N ILE A 4 25.39 -17.56 58.85
CA ILE A 4 25.56 -16.90 57.55
C ILE A 4 25.90 -18.00 56.57
N THR A 5 25.05 -18.21 55.56
CA THR A 5 25.29 -19.13 54.44
C THR A 5 25.90 -18.33 53.30
N ALA A 6 27.15 -18.61 52.98
CA ALA A 6 27.85 -18.00 51.84
C ALA A 6 27.48 -18.74 50.53
N LEU A 7 27.04 -18.00 49.54
CA LEU A 7 26.73 -18.48 48.20
C LEU A 7 27.99 -18.35 47.32
N PHE A 8 28.59 -19.49 46.92
CA PHE A 8 29.69 -19.52 45.94
C PHE A 8 29.15 -19.46 44.52
N ILE A 9 29.51 -18.41 43.82
CA ILE A 9 29.28 -18.28 42.37
C ILE A 9 30.49 -18.85 41.65
N SER A 10 30.34 -20.01 40.98
CA SER A 10 31.37 -20.59 40.12
C SER A 10 31.36 -19.90 38.77
N LEU A 11 32.42 -19.15 38.46
CA LEU A 11 32.69 -18.66 37.09
C LEU A 11 33.27 -19.81 36.26
N ALA A 12 32.57 -20.28 35.27
CA ALA A 12 33.10 -21.21 34.28
C ALA A 12 33.85 -20.40 33.18
N PHE A 13 35.18 -20.56 33.14
CA PHE A 13 36.02 -20.08 32.04
C PHE A 13 35.86 -21.04 30.86
N VAL A 14 35.31 -20.55 29.75
CA VAL A 14 35.37 -21.26 28.45
C VAL A 14 36.70 -20.94 27.78
N SER A 15 37.61 -21.92 27.76
CA SER A 15 38.86 -21.83 27.05
C SER A 15 38.62 -22.12 25.56
N ILE A 16 38.78 -21.14 24.70
CA ILE A 16 38.79 -21.32 23.27
C ILE A 16 40.19 -21.75 22.84
N SER A 17 40.32 -23.03 22.46
CA SER A 17 41.55 -23.59 21.91
C SER A 17 41.66 -23.26 20.45
N PHE A 18 42.61 -22.39 20.06
CA PHE A 18 43.00 -22.22 18.66
C PHE A 18 43.84 -23.41 18.24
N SER A 19 43.31 -24.23 17.33
CA SER A 19 44.07 -25.27 16.62
C SER A 19 44.95 -24.59 15.57
N GLN A 20 46.27 -24.68 15.74
CA GLN A 20 47.25 -24.32 14.69
C GLN A 20 47.20 -25.37 13.58
N GLN A 21 46.77 -24.98 12.40
CA GLN A 21 46.92 -25.82 11.20
C GLN A 21 48.36 -25.74 10.69
N THR A 22 48.96 -26.88 10.56
CA THR A 22 50.27 -27.07 9.86
C THR A 22 50.17 -26.62 8.41
N PRO A 23 51.23 -26.01 7.85
CA PRO A 23 51.22 -25.56 6.45
C PRO A 23 51.28 -26.77 5.50
N VAL A 24 50.25 -26.91 4.67
CA VAL A 24 50.22 -27.83 3.56
C VAL A 24 50.92 -27.18 2.38
N ASN A 25 51.93 -27.86 1.83
CA ASN A 25 52.73 -27.47 0.69
C ASN A 25 51.82 -27.29 -0.57
N PRO A 26 51.85 -26.15 -1.29
CA PRO A 26 51.00 -25.96 -2.46
C PRO A 26 51.56 -26.70 -3.66
N ALA A 27 50.96 -27.84 -4.00
CA ALA A 27 51.15 -28.43 -5.33
C ALA A 27 50.55 -27.48 -6.38
N ALA A 28 51.34 -27.14 -7.38
CA ALA A 28 51.02 -26.21 -8.44
C ALA A 28 49.71 -26.60 -9.16
N LYS A 29 48.64 -25.84 -8.92
CA LYS A 29 47.41 -25.88 -9.73
C LYS A 29 47.63 -25.06 -10.99
N LYS A 30 47.43 -25.72 -12.15
CA LYS A 30 47.36 -25.06 -13.47
C LYS A 30 46.33 -23.94 -13.43
N PRO A 31 46.56 -22.81 -14.11
CA PRO A 31 45.61 -21.72 -14.14
C PRO A 31 44.29 -22.20 -14.79
N VAL A 32 43.20 -22.17 -14.04
CA VAL A 32 41.85 -22.31 -14.58
C VAL A 32 41.53 -20.98 -15.28
N THR A 33 41.49 -21.02 -16.60
CA THR A 33 40.99 -19.90 -17.40
C THR A 33 39.50 -19.78 -17.11
N VAL A 34 39.11 -18.87 -16.22
CA VAL A 34 37.71 -18.48 -16.07
C VAL A 34 37.37 -17.69 -17.32
N THR A 35 36.76 -18.33 -18.28
CA THR A 35 36.08 -17.65 -19.39
C THR A 35 34.88 -16.95 -18.79
N GLY A 36 35.10 -15.70 -18.35
CA GLY A 36 34.03 -14.82 -17.97
C GLY A 36 33.13 -14.63 -19.19
N THR A 37 31.95 -15.23 -19.17
CA THR A 37 30.89 -14.86 -20.10
C THR A 37 30.62 -13.40 -19.84
N ILE A 38 31.09 -12.53 -20.72
CA ILE A 38 30.69 -11.13 -20.76
C ILE A 38 29.19 -11.17 -21.07
N VAL A 39 28.36 -11.06 -20.05
CA VAL A 39 26.94 -10.81 -20.25
C VAL A 39 26.90 -9.44 -20.93
N SER A 40 26.68 -9.45 -22.24
CA SER A 40 26.42 -8.22 -22.99
C SER A 40 25.33 -7.47 -22.26
N PRO A 41 25.47 -6.17 -21.99
CA PRO A 41 24.40 -5.39 -21.40
C PRO A 41 23.19 -5.56 -22.30
N VAL A 42 22.10 -6.10 -21.74
CA VAL A 42 20.79 -6.13 -22.40
C VAL A 42 20.56 -4.72 -22.91
N ALA A 43 20.42 -4.57 -24.23
CA ALA A 43 20.23 -3.28 -24.86
C ALA A 43 19.04 -2.61 -24.18
N LYS A 44 19.30 -1.51 -23.45
CA LYS A 44 18.26 -0.72 -22.82
C LYS A 44 17.36 -0.21 -23.95
N ASN A 45 16.10 -0.59 -23.91
CA ASN A 45 15.11 -0.08 -24.84
C ASN A 45 14.96 1.45 -24.59
N SER A 46 15.60 2.25 -25.41
CA SER A 46 15.40 3.71 -25.39
C SER A 46 13.93 4.03 -25.61
N PRO A 47 13.40 5.10 -24.99
CA PRO A 47 12.03 5.55 -25.23
C PRO A 47 11.74 5.72 -26.71
N LYS A 48 10.60 5.21 -27.15
CA LYS A 48 10.14 5.31 -28.55
C LYS A 48 9.35 6.60 -28.78
N PRO A 49 9.17 7.03 -30.02
CA PRO A 49 8.21 8.08 -30.34
C PRO A 49 6.81 7.74 -29.76
N TYR A 50 6.13 8.74 -29.20
CA TYR A 50 4.85 8.56 -28.49
C TYR A 50 3.82 7.79 -29.35
N LYS A 51 3.68 8.12 -30.64
CA LYS A 51 2.73 7.48 -31.55
C LYS A 51 3.04 6.00 -31.83
N GLU A 52 4.25 5.55 -31.60
CA GLU A 52 4.62 4.13 -31.75
C GLU A 52 4.21 3.31 -30.54
N VAL A 53 4.08 3.94 -29.37
CA VAL A 53 3.65 3.27 -28.12
C VAL A 53 2.15 3.43 -27.93
N ILE A 54 1.66 4.66 -28.04
CA ILE A 54 0.24 4.98 -27.93
C ILE A 54 -0.28 5.21 -29.36
N THR A 55 -0.67 4.10 -29.96
CA THR A 55 -1.14 4.07 -31.35
C THR A 55 -2.57 4.60 -31.48
N GLU A 56 -3.06 4.76 -32.70
CA GLU A 56 -4.45 5.18 -32.97
C GLU A 56 -5.51 4.20 -32.43
N LYS A 57 -5.11 2.94 -32.15
CA LYS A 57 -5.98 1.94 -31.53
C LYS A 57 -6.15 2.12 -30.02
N ALA A 58 -5.42 3.05 -29.41
CA ALA A 58 -5.45 3.24 -27.98
C ALA A 58 -6.82 3.70 -27.48
N VAL A 59 -7.36 2.99 -26.50
CA VAL A 59 -8.48 3.48 -25.71
C VAL A 59 -7.91 4.25 -24.54
N THR A 60 -8.16 5.56 -24.50
CA THR A 60 -7.56 6.49 -23.54
C THR A 60 -8.60 7.02 -22.57
N GLN A 61 -8.25 7.06 -21.29
CA GLN A 61 -9.01 7.71 -20.23
C GLN A 61 -8.12 8.69 -19.46
N HIS A 62 -8.63 9.89 -19.25
CA HIS A 62 -7.93 10.93 -18.49
C HIS A 62 -8.39 10.96 -17.04
N GLY A 63 -7.47 11.21 -16.13
CA GLY A 63 -7.73 11.30 -14.70
C GLY A 63 -6.46 11.56 -13.92
N LEU A 64 -6.33 10.97 -12.71
CA LEU A 64 -5.10 11.03 -11.91
C LEU A 64 -3.89 10.59 -12.73
N PHE A 65 -3.97 9.43 -13.37
CA PHE A 65 -3.10 9.03 -14.45
C PHE A 65 -3.90 9.08 -15.76
N THR A 66 -3.26 9.44 -16.87
CA THR A 66 -3.86 9.13 -18.16
C THR A 66 -3.58 7.66 -18.45
N VAL A 67 -4.62 6.89 -18.62
CA VAL A 67 -4.57 5.43 -18.84
C VAL A 67 -4.79 5.15 -20.31
N HIS A 68 -3.91 4.35 -20.92
CA HIS A 68 -4.07 3.89 -22.29
C HIS A 68 -4.12 2.37 -22.32
N LYS A 69 -5.11 1.82 -23.02
CA LYS A 69 -5.15 0.41 -23.39
C LYS A 69 -4.83 0.29 -24.88
N VAL A 70 -3.75 -0.43 -25.19
CA VAL A 70 -3.33 -0.71 -26.56
C VAL A 70 -3.19 -2.22 -26.70
N ASP A 71 -4.07 -2.85 -27.47
CA ASP A 71 -4.20 -4.30 -27.55
C ASP A 71 -4.32 -4.92 -26.14
N ASP A 72 -3.42 -5.81 -25.73
CA ASP A 72 -3.41 -6.46 -24.41
C ASP A 72 -2.58 -5.71 -23.36
N LYS A 73 -2.09 -4.52 -23.67
CA LYS A 73 -1.21 -3.75 -22.79
C LYS A 73 -1.91 -2.55 -22.18
N TRP A 74 -1.55 -2.29 -20.93
CA TRP A 74 -2.02 -1.13 -20.18
C TRP A 74 -0.84 -0.24 -19.84
N TYR A 75 -1.02 1.06 -20.13
CA TYR A 75 -0.01 2.08 -19.88
C TYR A 75 -0.55 3.16 -18.96
N PHE A 76 0.31 3.61 -18.05
CA PHE A 76 0.10 4.85 -17.32
C PHE A 76 0.96 5.93 -17.97
N GLU A 77 0.32 7.04 -18.33
CA GLU A 77 0.99 8.28 -18.61
C GLU A 77 0.93 9.15 -17.36
N ILE A 78 2.10 9.33 -16.74
CA ILE A 78 2.28 10.03 -15.45
C ILE A 78 2.78 11.44 -15.74
N GLN A 79 2.00 12.45 -15.35
CA GLN A 79 2.38 13.84 -15.46
C GLN A 79 3.55 14.19 -14.53
N ASP A 80 4.43 15.08 -14.95
CA ASP A 80 5.59 15.49 -14.17
C ASP A 80 5.22 16.06 -12.79
N SER A 81 4.05 16.70 -12.68
CA SER A 81 3.50 17.21 -11.43
C SER A 81 3.13 16.13 -10.39
N LEU A 82 3.04 14.87 -10.82
CA LEU A 82 2.69 13.72 -9.95
C LEU A 82 3.92 13.05 -9.36
N PHE A 83 5.13 13.31 -9.89
CA PHE A 83 6.35 12.76 -9.31
C PHE A 83 6.58 13.32 -7.91
N ASN A 84 7.05 12.45 -7.02
CA ASN A 84 7.28 12.73 -5.60
C ASN A 84 6.01 13.13 -4.81
N ARG A 85 4.81 13.02 -5.39
CA ARG A 85 3.54 13.16 -4.68
C ARG A 85 3.18 11.85 -3.97
N GLU A 86 2.65 11.99 -2.78
CA GLU A 86 2.15 10.86 -2.00
C GLU A 86 0.79 10.43 -2.55
N ILE A 87 0.68 9.13 -2.82
CA ILE A 87 -0.53 8.47 -3.32
C ILE A 87 -0.84 7.31 -2.38
N LEU A 88 -2.07 7.23 -1.92
CA LEU A 88 -2.55 6.10 -1.15
C LEU A 88 -2.97 4.99 -2.09
N ALA A 89 -2.31 3.84 -2.01
CA ALA A 89 -2.65 2.62 -2.74
C ALA A 89 -3.37 1.65 -1.79
N ILE A 90 -4.65 1.39 -2.05
CA ILE A 90 -5.46 0.49 -1.25
C ILE A 90 -5.88 -0.69 -2.13
N THR A 91 -5.63 -1.91 -1.65
CA THR A 91 -6.10 -3.13 -2.29
C THR A 91 -7.28 -3.69 -1.51
N ARG A 92 -8.38 -3.99 -2.21
CA ARG A 92 -9.58 -4.64 -1.66
C ARG A 92 -9.92 -5.87 -2.46
N PHE A 93 -10.61 -6.80 -1.85
CA PHE A 93 -11.34 -7.79 -2.63
C PHE A 93 -12.47 -7.11 -3.38
N ASP A 94 -12.53 -7.32 -4.69
CA ASP A 94 -13.77 -7.13 -5.45
C ASP A 94 -14.62 -8.41 -5.31
N LYS A 95 -13.98 -9.58 -5.54
CA LYS A 95 -14.56 -10.88 -5.22
C LYS A 95 -13.57 -11.72 -4.41
N SER A 96 -14.00 -12.16 -3.24
CA SER A 96 -13.21 -13.01 -2.36
C SER A 96 -13.29 -14.49 -2.78
N PRO A 97 -12.26 -15.30 -2.48
CA PRO A 97 -12.28 -16.72 -2.75
C PRO A 97 -13.41 -17.44 -1.96
N ALA A 98 -14.04 -18.42 -2.59
CA ALA A 98 -15.07 -19.22 -1.93
C ALA A 98 -14.55 -19.90 -0.66
N GLY A 99 -15.27 -19.76 0.45
CA GLY A 99 -14.93 -20.34 1.74
C GLY A 99 -13.86 -19.56 2.53
N SER A 100 -13.39 -18.43 2.04
CA SER A 100 -12.35 -17.61 2.69
C SER A 100 -12.82 -16.88 3.96
N ARG A 101 -14.13 -16.76 4.18
CA ARG A 101 -14.77 -15.89 5.18
C ARG A 101 -14.50 -14.40 4.98
N SER A 102 -13.85 -14.02 3.89
CA SER A 102 -13.68 -12.64 3.43
C SER A 102 -14.86 -12.22 2.56
N TYR A 103 -15.05 -10.92 2.40
CA TYR A 103 -16.18 -10.37 1.63
C TYR A 103 -15.70 -9.35 0.60
N GLY A 104 -16.53 -9.07 -0.39
CA GLY A 104 -16.28 -8.01 -1.37
C GLY A 104 -16.21 -6.64 -0.68
N GLY A 105 -15.22 -5.82 -1.04
CA GLY A 105 -14.93 -4.54 -0.39
C GLY A 105 -13.95 -4.61 0.78
N GLU A 106 -13.65 -5.80 1.33
CA GLU A 106 -12.69 -5.95 2.43
C GLU A 106 -11.29 -5.48 2.00
N LYS A 107 -10.71 -4.56 2.81
CA LYS A 107 -9.35 -4.09 2.61
C LYS A 107 -8.34 -5.18 2.98
N VAL A 108 -7.47 -5.53 2.04
CA VAL A 108 -6.48 -6.61 2.20
C VAL A 108 -5.04 -6.12 2.17
N ASN A 109 -4.81 -4.90 1.68
CA ASN A 109 -3.52 -4.25 1.73
C ASN A 109 -3.68 -2.72 1.63
N GLU A 110 -2.71 -1.98 2.16
CA GLU A 110 -2.66 -0.53 2.09
C GLU A 110 -1.21 -0.06 2.14
N GLN A 111 -0.83 0.82 1.23
CA GLN A 111 0.50 1.39 1.14
C GLN A 111 0.41 2.87 0.78
N THR A 112 1.30 3.70 1.32
CA THR A 112 1.56 5.01 0.75
C THR A 112 2.73 4.88 -0.21
N ILE A 113 2.53 5.29 -1.45
CA ILE A 113 3.50 5.17 -2.53
C ILE A 113 3.83 6.54 -3.12
N ARG A 114 4.95 6.62 -3.83
CA ARG A 114 5.28 7.73 -4.72
C ARG A 114 6.01 7.25 -5.96
N TRP A 115 5.80 7.95 -7.04
CA TRP A 115 6.54 7.77 -8.27
C TRP A 115 7.78 8.67 -8.25
N GLU A 116 8.92 8.16 -8.69
CA GLU A 116 10.19 8.87 -8.73
C GLU A 116 10.90 8.63 -10.06
N LYS A 117 11.45 9.67 -10.68
CA LYS A 117 12.27 9.49 -11.87
C LYS A 117 13.60 8.85 -11.48
N GLY A 118 13.93 7.75 -12.12
CA GLY A 118 15.19 7.06 -11.91
C GLY A 118 16.31 7.63 -12.80
N PRO A 119 17.53 7.09 -12.66
CA PRO A 119 18.74 7.66 -13.27
C PRO A 119 18.89 7.41 -14.78
N SER A 120 18.03 6.59 -15.41
CA SER A 120 18.25 6.16 -16.80
C SER A 120 16.95 5.76 -17.46
N ASP A 121 16.16 6.73 -17.92
CA ASP A 121 14.91 6.51 -18.64
C ASP A 121 14.01 5.47 -17.96
N ASN A 122 13.92 5.52 -16.64
CA ASN A 122 13.07 4.66 -15.85
C ASN A 122 12.33 5.44 -14.77
N VAL A 123 11.26 4.83 -14.28
CA VAL A 123 10.43 5.32 -13.19
C VAL A 123 10.45 4.28 -12.07
N PHE A 124 10.69 4.72 -10.85
CA PHE A 124 10.60 3.89 -9.65
C PHE A 124 9.28 4.11 -8.94
N LEU A 125 8.70 3.03 -8.46
CA LEU A 125 7.64 3.05 -7.46
C LEU A 125 8.29 2.82 -6.09
N ARG A 126 8.24 3.81 -5.22
CA ARG A 126 8.65 3.65 -3.83
C ARG A 126 7.45 3.43 -2.93
N VAL A 127 7.62 2.58 -1.95
CA VAL A 127 6.68 2.42 -0.83
C VAL A 127 7.24 3.17 0.36
N MET A 128 6.44 4.06 0.93
CA MET A 128 6.86 4.86 2.07
C MET A 128 6.76 4.06 3.37
N THR A 129 7.85 4.03 4.12
CA THR A 129 7.94 3.35 5.41
C THR A 129 8.15 4.39 6.52
N ILE A 130 7.05 5.02 6.96
CA ILE A 130 7.12 6.09 7.95
C ILE A 130 7.29 5.49 9.35
N VAL A 131 8.52 5.20 9.74
CA VAL A 131 8.88 4.66 11.07
C VAL A 131 9.47 5.76 11.95
N SER A 132 10.31 6.62 11.37
CA SER A 132 11.05 7.64 12.06
C SER A 132 11.05 8.95 11.28
N ILE A 133 10.89 10.06 11.97
CA ILE A 133 10.95 11.38 11.37
C ILE A 133 11.82 12.35 12.18
N ALA A 134 12.40 13.33 11.50
CA ALA A 134 12.94 14.54 12.12
C ALA A 134 12.17 15.73 11.52
N PRO A 135 11.24 16.34 12.26
CA PRO A 135 10.33 17.37 11.73
C PRO A 135 11.05 18.62 11.22
N ASP A 136 12.18 18.97 11.86
CA ASP A 136 13.02 20.10 11.45
C ASP A 136 14.16 19.60 10.56
N SER A 137 14.03 19.85 9.25
CA SER A 137 15.00 19.42 8.26
C SER A 137 16.33 20.19 8.31
N SER A 138 16.40 21.31 9.04
CA SER A 138 17.60 22.11 9.23
C SER A 138 18.56 21.52 10.26
N GLN A 139 18.08 20.65 11.13
CA GLN A 139 18.88 20.01 12.18
C GLN A 139 19.75 18.87 11.61
N PRO A 140 21.01 18.71 12.10
CA PRO A 140 21.89 17.61 11.69
C PRO A 140 21.27 16.22 11.83
N ILE A 141 20.48 15.99 12.90
CA ILE A 141 19.79 14.71 13.13
C ILE A 141 18.84 14.34 11.96
N ALA A 142 18.29 15.31 11.25
CA ALA A 142 17.43 15.06 10.11
C ALA A 142 18.17 14.32 8.98
N GLN A 143 19.46 14.63 8.77
CA GLN A 143 20.28 13.90 7.81
C GLN A 143 20.53 12.46 8.27
N ALA A 144 20.80 12.23 9.55
CA ALA A 144 21.00 10.90 10.11
C ALA A 144 19.72 10.04 9.98
N VAL A 145 18.54 10.63 10.25
CA VAL A 145 17.25 9.96 10.08
C VAL A 145 17.03 9.59 8.61
N ARG A 146 17.27 10.51 7.66
CA ARG A 146 17.15 10.18 6.22
C ARG A 146 18.11 9.07 5.78
N ASN A 147 19.37 9.09 6.26
CA ASN A 147 20.35 8.07 5.92
C ASN A 147 20.01 6.67 6.46
N SER A 148 19.20 6.62 7.54
CA SER A 148 18.83 5.37 8.24
C SER A 148 17.43 4.87 7.88
N ASN A 149 16.69 5.60 7.04
CA ASN A 149 15.29 5.27 6.69
C ASN A 149 15.08 5.47 5.19
N VAL A 150 15.66 4.58 4.38
CA VAL A 150 15.50 4.63 2.93
C VAL A 150 14.24 3.85 2.53
N ASP A 151 13.30 4.53 1.89
CA ASP A 151 12.10 3.90 1.36
C ASP A 151 12.45 2.87 0.26
N PRO A 152 11.92 1.66 0.30
CA PRO A 152 12.22 0.63 -0.68
C PRO A 152 11.69 0.99 -2.07
N ILE A 153 12.46 0.65 -3.10
CA ILE A 153 11.99 0.63 -4.48
C ILE A 153 11.22 -0.68 -4.68
N ALA A 154 9.90 -0.60 -4.76
CA ALA A 154 9.04 -1.78 -4.90
C ALA A 154 8.90 -2.24 -6.36
N ALA A 155 9.05 -1.35 -7.32
CA ALA A 155 9.04 -1.67 -8.74
C ALA A 155 9.84 -0.63 -9.54
N ALA A 156 10.33 -1.07 -10.70
CA ALA A 156 10.99 -0.21 -11.68
C ALA A 156 10.33 -0.41 -13.05
N PHE A 157 10.11 0.67 -13.77
CA PHE A 157 9.45 0.67 -15.07
C PHE A 157 10.31 1.42 -16.08
N ASP A 158 10.58 0.83 -17.24
CA ASP A 158 11.18 1.57 -18.34
C ASP A 158 10.21 2.62 -18.85
N ILE A 159 10.69 3.82 -19.14
CA ILE A 159 9.93 4.81 -19.89
C ILE A 159 9.80 4.31 -21.33
N LYS A 160 8.58 4.05 -21.76
CA LYS A 160 8.29 3.57 -23.11
C LYS A 160 8.21 4.71 -24.13
N ALA A 161 7.72 5.87 -23.69
CA ALA A 161 7.68 7.11 -24.46
C ALA A 161 7.61 8.31 -23.52
N TYR A 162 7.96 9.48 -24.01
CA TYR A 162 7.62 10.76 -23.41
C TYR A 162 6.30 11.27 -23.97
N GLY A 163 5.48 11.92 -23.17
CA GLY A 163 4.22 12.54 -23.61
C GLY A 163 4.46 13.60 -24.69
N LYS A 164 3.40 13.97 -25.38
CA LYS A 164 3.48 14.89 -26.54
C LYS A 164 4.18 16.21 -26.23
N ASP A 165 3.98 16.74 -25.02
CA ASP A 165 4.56 18.01 -24.58
C ASP A 165 5.79 17.82 -23.68
N SER A 166 6.34 16.60 -23.63
CA SER A 166 7.44 16.20 -22.75
C SER A 166 7.21 16.46 -21.25
N ASN A 167 5.96 16.69 -20.85
CA ASN A 167 5.55 16.95 -19.45
C ASN A 167 5.04 15.70 -18.75
N SER A 168 5.16 14.55 -19.38
CA SER A 168 4.72 13.26 -18.86
C SER A 168 5.58 12.14 -19.40
N VAL A 169 5.52 11.00 -18.73
CA VAL A 169 6.17 9.76 -19.15
C VAL A 169 5.17 8.63 -19.24
N VAL A 170 5.34 7.76 -20.22
CA VAL A 170 4.51 6.57 -20.44
C VAL A 170 5.26 5.34 -19.98
N ILE A 171 4.66 4.56 -19.08
CA ILE A 171 5.17 3.30 -18.57
C ILE A 171 4.18 2.15 -18.81
N ASP A 172 4.68 0.94 -19.08
CA ASP A 172 3.86 -0.27 -19.19
C ASP A 172 3.62 -0.84 -17.79
N VAL A 173 2.37 -0.86 -17.34
CA VAL A 173 1.96 -1.34 -16.02
C VAL A 173 1.28 -2.71 -16.07
N THR A 174 1.24 -3.36 -17.22
CA THR A 174 0.51 -4.61 -17.44
C THR A 174 0.94 -5.70 -16.46
N ASP A 175 2.23 -6.03 -16.46
CA ASP A 175 2.75 -7.09 -15.59
C ASP A 175 2.75 -6.68 -14.11
N PHE A 176 2.84 -5.39 -13.81
CA PHE A 176 2.78 -4.91 -12.44
C PHE A 176 1.44 -5.23 -11.78
N PHE A 177 0.33 -5.05 -12.48
CA PHE A 177 -0.99 -5.38 -11.95
C PHE A 177 -1.41 -6.83 -12.17
N LYS A 178 -0.91 -7.46 -13.24
CA LYS A 178 -1.21 -8.84 -13.56
C LYS A 178 -0.54 -9.81 -12.58
N LEU A 179 0.73 -9.55 -12.23
CA LEU A 179 1.54 -10.43 -11.38
C LEU A 179 1.39 -10.12 -9.89
N ASP A 180 2.07 -10.90 -9.05
CA ASP A 180 2.01 -10.77 -7.59
C ASP A 180 3.04 -9.76 -7.07
N ASN A 181 2.75 -8.48 -7.25
CA ASN A 181 3.56 -7.39 -6.71
C ASN A 181 3.00 -6.91 -5.38
N GLN A 182 3.84 -6.91 -4.34
CA GLN A 182 3.43 -6.64 -2.96
C GLN A 182 2.60 -5.36 -2.77
N PRO A 183 2.91 -4.20 -3.38
CA PRO A 183 2.13 -2.99 -3.17
C PRO A 183 0.69 -3.04 -3.67
N VAL A 184 0.38 -3.96 -4.59
CA VAL A 184 -0.91 -4.07 -5.30
C VAL A 184 -1.50 -5.48 -5.24
N SER A 185 -1.12 -6.24 -4.23
CA SER A 185 -1.55 -7.62 -4.01
C SER A 185 -1.93 -7.84 -2.55
N LEU A 186 -2.22 -9.10 -2.21
CA LEU A 186 -2.50 -9.47 -0.82
C LEU A 186 -1.29 -9.25 0.08
N GLY A 187 -1.55 -8.85 1.32
CA GLY A 187 -0.53 -8.84 2.36
C GLY A 187 0.03 -10.25 2.66
N PRO A 188 1.29 -10.35 3.16
CA PRO A 188 1.93 -11.64 3.43
C PRO A 188 1.15 -12.55 4.37
N ASP A 189 0.48 -11.97 5.37
CA ASP A 189 -0.31 -12.71 6.36
C ASP A 189 -1.51 -13.41 5.73
N LEU A 190 -2.19 -12.74 4.81
CA LEU A 190 -3.34 -13.29 4.13
C LEU A 190 -2.92 -14.37 3.11
N LYS A 191 -1.78 -14.18 2.44
CA LYS A 191 -1.19 -15.20 1.57
C LYS A 191 -0.86 -16.47 2.36
N ARG A 192 -0.26 -16.34 3.53
CA ARG A 192 0.02 -17.47 4.43
C ARG A 192 -1.28 -18.13 4.91
N ARG A 193 -2.26 -17.33 5.33
CA ARG A 193 -3.56 -17.84 5.82
C ARG A 193 -4.27 -18.69 4.77
N TYR A 194 -4.20 -18.30 3.50
CA TYR A 194 -4.83 -19.02 2.38
C TYR A 194 -3.91 -20.08 1.76
N ASN A 195 -2.71 -20.28 2.31
CA ASN A 195 -1.71 -21.19 1.78
C ASN A 195 -1.44 -20.97 0.27
N LEU A 196 -1.31 -19.70 -0.14
CA LEU A 196 -1.08 -19.31 -1.52
C LEU A 196 0.39 -19.52 -1.90
N GLY A 197 0.61 -20.21 -3.03
CA GLY A 197 1.91 -20.35 -3.67
C GLY A 197 2.17 -19.25 -4.73
N GLY A 198 2.80 -19.62 -5.83
CA GLY A 198 3.11 -18.71 -6.93
C GLY A 198 1.85 -18.31 -7.72
N ILE A 199 1.90 -17.10 -8.30
CA ILE A 199 0.85 -16.64 -9.21
C ILE A 199 0.88 -17.39 -10.53
N ALA A 200 -0.29 -17.79 -11.03
CA ALA A 200 -0.48 -18.38 -12.35
C ALA A 200 -0.73 -17.26 -13.38
N SER A 201 0.34 -16.86 -14.07
CA SER A 201 0.29 -15.73 -15.00
C SER A 201 -0.60 -15.96 -16.23
N ASP A 202 -0.82 -17.21 -16.60
CA ASP A 202 -1.72 -17.65 -17.69
C ASP A 202 -3.20 -17.49 -17.33
N ARG A 203 -3.52 -17.42 -16.04
CA ARG A 203 -4.88 -17.32 -15.48
C ARG A 203 -5.07 -16.06 -14.64
N SER A 204 -4.20 -15.07 -14.83
CA SER A 204 -4.27 -13.76 -14.17
C SER A 204 -4.27 -12.67 -15.22
N PHE A 205 -5.15 -11.66 -15.07
CA PHE A 205 -5.29 -10.58 -16.04
C PHE A 205 -5.90 -9.32 -15.41
N ILE A 206 -5.78 -8.21 -16.11
CA ILE A 206 -6.43 -6.93 -15.75
C ILE A 206 -7.80 -6.91 -16.42
N SER A 207 -8.87 -6.78 -15.64
CA SER A 207 -10.24 -6.68 -16.16
C SER A 207 -10.50 -5.29 -16.74
N TYR A 208 -10.15 -4.24 -16.00
CA TYR A 208 -10.22 -2.85 -16.46
C TYR A 208 -9.33 -1.94 -15.60
N ILE A 209 -9.07 -0.76 -16.15
CA ILE A 209 -8.52 0.38 -15.40
C ILE A 209 -9.39 1.59 -15.71
N HIS A 210 -9.92 2.24 -14.67
CA HIS A 210 -10.65 3.49 -14.78
C HIS A 210 -9.92 4.60 -14.03
N SER A 211 -9.81 5.76 -14.66
CA SER A 211 -9.14 6.92 -14.08
C SER A 211 -10.10 8.08 -13.89
N TYR A 212 -10.07 8.68 -12.71
CA TYR A 212 -10.87 9.82 -12.28
C TYR A 212 -9.92 10.94 -11.86
N PRO A 213 -10.39 12.19 -11.70
CA PRO A 213 -9.50 13.34 -11.43
C PRO A 213 -8.57 13.19 -10.23
N LEU A 214 -8.99 12.45 -9.18
CA LEU A 214 -8.23 12.29 -7.93
C LEU A 214 -7.87 10.83 -7.61
N ASN A 215 -8.33 9.88 -8.41
CA ASN A 215 -8.04 8.46 -8.20
C ASN A 215 -8.01 7.68 -9.50
N THR A 216 -7.33 6.53 -9.46
CA THR A 216 -7.33 5.54 -10.53
C THR A 216 -7.63 4.19 -9.92
N GLU A 217 -8.58 3.46 -10.49
CA GLU A 217 -9.05 2.15 -10.05
C GLU A 217 -8.57 1.08 -11.02
N VAL A 218 -7.93 0.05 -10.51
CA VAL A 218 -7.43 -1.09 -11.29
C VAL A 218 -8.06 -2.36 -10.77
N ARG A 219 -8.87 -3.01 -11.59
CA ARG A 219 -9.45 -4.32 -11.26
C ARG A 219 -8.69 -5.43 -11.98
N SER A 220 -8.25 -6.42 -11.22
CA SER A 220 -7.51 -7.57 -11.74
C SER A 220 -8.02 -8.89 -11.17
N VAL A 221 -8.03 -9.91 -12.02
CA VAL A 221 -8.21 -11.30 -11.60
C VAL A 221 -6.84 -11.87 -11.32
N LYS A 222 -6.67 -12.46 -10.13
CA LYS A 222 -5.43 -13.12 -9.74
C LYS A 222 -5.70 -14.56 -9.34
N THR A 223 -4.95 -15.47 -9.93
CA THR A 223 -5.00 -16.90 -9.61
C THR A 223 -3.66 -17.33 -9.05
N PHE A 224 -3.68 -17.90 -7.86
CA PHE A 224 -2.50 -18.44 -7.19
C PHE A 224 -2.56 -19.97 -7.17
N SER A 225 -1.42 -20.64 -7.32
CA SER A 225 -1.34 -22.03 -6.93
C SER A 225 -1.59 -22.14 -5.42
N SER A 226 -2.24 -23.20 -5.01
CA SER A 226 -2.46 -23.49 -3.59
C SER A 226 -2.51 -24.99 -3.41
N SER A 227 -1.92 -25.47 -2.32
CA SER A 227 -1.99 -26.89 -1.98
C SER A 227 -2.96 -27.09 -0.82
N SER A 228 -3.65 -28.21 -0.84
CA SER A 228 -4.37 -28.72 0.32
C SER A 228 -3.41 -28.87 1.48
N ALA A 229 -3.86 -28.56 2.70
CA ALA A 229 -3.09 -28.98 3.88
C ALA A 229 -2.97 -30.50 3.88
N PRO A 230 -1.76 -31.08 4.16
CA PRO A 230 -1.60 -32.52 4.22
C PRO A 230 -2.65 -33.14 5.15
N ALA A 231 -3.48 -34.01 4.61
CA ALA A 231 -4.38 -34.81 5.42
C ALA A 231 -3.55 -35.73 6.31
N GLY A 232 -3.51 -35.48 7.61
CA GLY A 232 -2.94 -36.48 8.51
C GLY A 232 -2.24 -36.02 9.78
N LEU A 233 -2.01 -34.73 10.01
CA LEU A 233 -1.32 -34.27 11.24
C LEU A 233 -2.12 -33.32 12.13
N ASN A 234 -3.35 -32.98 11.76
CA ASN A 234 -4.16 -32.00 12.50
C ASN A 234 -5.49 -32.61 12.96
N VAL A 235 -5.44 -33.54 13.89
CA VAL A 235 -6.65 -33.91 14.64
C VAL A 235 -7.01 -32.71 15.51
N GLY A 236 -8.05 -31.96 15.10
CA GLY A 236 -8.62 -30.84 15.86
C GLY A 236 -8.15 -29.43 15.47
N ILE A 237 -7.25 -29.25 14.51
CA ILE A 237 -6.92 -27.92 13.98
C ILE A 237 -7.66 -27.76 12.64
N PRO A 238 -8.51 -26.70 12.48
CA PRO A 238 -9.15 -26.46 11.19
C PRO A 238 -8.08 -26.31 10.09
N SER A 239 -8.26 -27.05 8.98
CA SER A 239 -7.43 -26.85 7.79
C SER A 239 -7.56 -25.40 7.35
N ASN A 240 -6.42 -24.71 7.17
CA ASN A 240 -6.39 -23.35 6.63
C ASN A 240 -6.48 -23.33 5.09
N SER A 241 -6.58 -24.50 4.44
CA SER A 241 -6.77 -24.56 3.00
C SER A 241 -8.19 -24.11 2.61
N LEU A 242 -8.28 -23.38 1.52
CA LEU A 242 -9.56 -22.99 0.95
C LEU A 242 -10.12 -24.18 0.14
N PRO A 243 -11.47 -24.35 0.08
CA PRO A 243 -12.09 -25.42 -0.72
C PRO A 243 -11.62 -25.43 -2.18
N ALA A 244 -11.34 -24.27 -2.75
CA ALA A 244 -10.81 -24.14 -4.12
C ALA A 244 -9.42 -24.78 -4.29
N ALA A 245 -8.57 -24.73 -3.26
CA ALA A 245 -7.26 -25.41 -3.27
C ALA A 245 -7.41 -26.93 -3.31
N ASP A 246 -8.37 -27.46 -2.55
CA ASP A 246 -8.62 -28.91 -2.49
C ASP A 246 -9.18 -29.46 -3.80
N VAL A 247 -10.00 -28.67 -4.50
CA VAL A 247 -10.67 -29.11 -5.75
C VAL A 247 -9.81 -28.85 -7.00
N ALA A 248 -9.11 -27.69 -7.05
CA ALA A 248 -8.47 -27.22 -8.27
C ALA A 248 -6.94 -26.99 -8.13
N GLY A 249 -6.36 -27.15 -6.94
CA GLY A 249 -4.97 -26.81 -6.70
C GLY A 249 -4.66 -25.31 -6.92
N ALA A 250 -5.69 -24.47 -6.94
CA ALA A 250 -5.60 -23.06 -7.24
C ALA A 250 -6.67 -22.25 -6.52
N VAL A 251 -6.35 -20.99 -6.22
CA VAL A 251 -7.29 -20.03 -5.63
C VAL A 251 -7.34 -18.79 -6.51
N THR A 252 -8.52 -18.45 -6.97
CA THR A 252 -8.79 -17.25 -7.79
C THR A 252 -9.54 -16.21 -6.99
N MET A 253 -9.20 -14.95 -7.18
CA MET A 253 -9.84 -13.80 -6.58
C MET A 253 -9.83 -12.60 -7.52
N GLU A 254 -10.75 -11.67 -7.32
CA GLU A 254 -10.71 -10.38 -7.99
C GLU A 254 -10.28 -9.31 -6.97
N LEU A 255 -9.28 -8.52 -7.35
CA LEU A 255 -8.75 -7.42 -6.54
C LEU A 255 -9.04 -6.10 -7.22
N ASN A 256 -9.44 -5.11 -6.44
CA ASN A 256 -9.47 -3.72 -6.83
C ASN A 256 -8.35 -2.96 -6.13
N ASN A 257 -7.52 -2.27 -6.91
CA ASN A 257 -6.47 -1.38 -6.41
C ASN A 257 -6.89 0.06 -6.68
N SER A 258 -7.12 0.82 -5.61
CA SER A 258 -7.45 2.24 -5.65
C SER A 258 -6.19 3.06 -5.42
N PHE A 259 -5.77 3.87 -6.39
CA PHE A 259 -4.71 4.86 -6.25
C PHE A 259 -5.34 6.22 -6.01
N ILE A 260 -5.18 6.78 -4.82
CA ILE A 260 -5.85 8.00 -4.39
C ILE A 260 -4.80 9.08 -4.13
N MET A 261 -4.93 10.23 -4.81
CA MET A 261 -4.05 11.37 -4.57
C MET A 261 -4.23 11.91 -3.17
N LEU A 262 -3.16 11.93 -2.38
CA LEU A 262 -3.17 12.55 -1.07
C LEU A 262 -3.01 14.08 -1.17
N PRO A 263 -3.64 14.84 -0.26
CA PRO A 263 -3.49 16.30 -0.23
C PRO A 263 -2.02 16.73 -0.08
N ALA A 264 -1.60 17.73 -0.84
CA ALA A 264 -0.25 18.28 -0.73
C ALA A 264 0.01 18.89 0.67
N VAL A 265 -1.03 19.43 1.29
CA VAL A 265 -1.00 19.94 2.66
C VAL A 265 -1.92 19.06 3.50
N PRO A 266 -1.36 18.20 4.35
CA PRO A 266 -2.16 17.34 5.23
C PRO A 266 -2.84 18.18 6.30
N MET A 267 -3.92 17.66 6.89
CA MET A 267 -4.57 18.32 8.01
C MET A 267 -3.68 18.30 9.26
N ARG A 268 -3.92 19.25 10.17
CA ARG A 268 -3.18 19.35 11.43
C ARG A 268 -3.38 18.08 12.27
N LYS A 269 -2.28 17.48 12.70
CA LYS A 269 -2.29 16.32 13.60
C LYS A 269 -2.88 16.71 14.96
N ARG A 270 -3.65 15.79 15.55
CA ARG A 270 -4.13 15.87 16.92
C ARG A 270 -3.47 14.77 17.74
N ILE A 271 -2.89 15.16 18.87
CA ILE A 271 -2.19 14.23 19.75
C ILE A 271 -3.19 13.23 20.36
N PHE A 272 -2.78 11.99 20.45
CA PHE A 272 -3.54 10.92 21.09
C PHE A 272 -3.62 11.16 22.61
N ASP A 273 -4.78 10.86 23.20
CA ASP A 273 -4.98 10.82 24.65
C ASP A 273 -5.61 9.46 25.01
N SER A 274 -4.95 8.69 25.87
CA SER A 274 -5.40 7.36 26.26
C SER A 274 -6.76 7.32 26.97
N ARG A 275 -7.26 8.46 27.44
CA ARG A 275 -8.59 8.59 28.05
C ARG A 275 -9.72 8.53 27.01
N VAL A 276 -9.38 8.68 25.74
CA VAL A 276 -10.34 8.66 24.62
C VAL A 276 -9.90 7.65 23.59
N GLY A 277 -10.74 6.64 23.32
CA GLY A 277 -10.43 5.52 22.44
C GLY A 277 -10.56 5.87 20.95
N TYR A 278 -9.57 6.55 20.39
CA TYR A 278 -9.45 6.76 18.95
C TYR A 278 -8.49 5.73 18.31
N PHE A 279 -8.72 5.41 17.05
CA PHE A 279 -7.67 4.83 16.23
C PHE A 279 -6.54 5.84 16.04
N ALA A 280 -5.31 5.38 16.13
CA ALA A 280 -4.14 6.24 16.09
C ALA A 280 -3.02 5.62 15.26
N SER A 281 -2.13 6.48 14.76
CA SER A 281 -0.83 6.10 14.19
C SER A 281 0.28 6.72 15.00
N GLU A 282 1.45 6.08 14.98
CA GLU A 282 2.62 6.56 15.70
C GLU A 282 3.89 6.45 14.85
N TYR A 283 4.86 7.28 15.20
CA TYR A 283 6.22 7.23 14.67
C TYR A 283 7.21 7.79 15.68
N SER A 284 8.46 7.41 15.54
CA SER A 284 9.55 7.94 16.35
C SER A 284 9.97 9.33 15.86
N VAL A 285 10.09 10.27 16.79
CA VAL A 285 10.52 11.65 16.51
C VAL A 285 11.90 11.88 17.06
N TYR A 286 12.79 12.36 16.20
CA TYR A 286 14.15 12.75 16.52
C TYR A 286 14.29 14.26 16.43
N SER A 287 15.03 14.85 17.38
CA SER A 287 15.33 16.27 17.42
C SER A 287 16.67 16.50 18.14
N ASP A 288 17.47 17.45 17.69
CA ASP A 288 18.72 17.83 18.35
C ASP A 288 18.48 18.47 19.74
N THR A 289 17.26 18.93 20.01
CA THR A 289 16.90 19.55 21.30
C THR A 289 16.37 18.55 22.33
N SER A 290 16.12 17.28 21.92
CA SER A 290 15.59 16.25 22.80
C SER A 290 16.71 15.34 23.30
N GLN A 291 16.71 15.04 24.62
CA GLN A 291 17.69 14.13 25.21
C GLN A 291 17.41 12.65 24.91
N LYS A 292 16.19 12.33 24.40
CA LYS A 292 15.78 10.96 24.03
C LYS A 292 14.81 11.03 22.84
N THR A 293 14.76 9.93 22.10
CA THR A 293 13.73 9.73 21.08
C THR A 293 12.35 9.76 21.72
N GLN A 294 11.41 10.44 21.07
CA GLN A 294 10.02 10.52 21.49
C GLN A 294 9.13 9.75 20.52
N THR A 295 8.12 9.05 21.02
CA THR A 295 7.04 8.52 20.20
C THR A 295 5.95 9.58 20.09
N SER A 296 5.60 9.95 18.87
CA SER A 296 4.45 10.82 18.59
C SER A 296 3.29 9.95 18.13
N THR A 297 2.23 9.90 18.93
CA THR A 297 0.99 9.20 18.61
C THR A 297 -0.08 10.24 18.31
N PHE A 298 -0.77 10.08 17.18
CA PHE A 298 -1.82 11.01 16.76
C PHE A 298 -3.05 10.26 16.26
N ILE A 299 -4.23 10.86 16.53
CA ILE A 299 -5.52 10.23 16.24
C ILE A 299 -5.90 10.35 14.77
N HIS A 300 -6.65 9.36 14.30
CA HIS A 300 -7.35 9.44 13.03
C HIS A 300 -8.67 10.18 13.23
N HIS A 301 -8.96 11.17 12.40
CA HIS A 301 -10.20 11.92 12.44
C HIS A 301 -10.60 12.43 11.06
N TRP A 302 -11.88 12.73 10.89
CA TRP A 302 -12.38 13.32 9.67
C TRP A 302 -11.92 14.76 9.52
N LYS A 303 -11.62 15.17 8.28
CA LYS A 303 -11.33 16.56 7.95
C LYS A 303 -12.65 17.30 7.72
N LEU A 304 -13.13 18.02 8.74
CA LEU A 304 -14.27 18.90 8.63
C LEU A 304 -13.80 20.36 8.75
N GLU A 305 -14.10 21.13 7.72
CA GLU A 305 -13.77 22.56 7.62
C GLU A 305 -15.00 23.33 7.16
N PRO A 306 -15.28 24.52 7.69
CA PRO A 306 -16.34 25.36 7.20
C PRO A 306 -16.04 25.82 5.75
N LYS A 307 -17.07 26.18 5.02
CA LYS A 307 -16.91 26.90 3.75
C LYS A 307 -16.30 28.29 4.02
N ASP A 308 -15.63 28.86 3.03
CA ASP A 308 -14.94 30.15 3.22
C ASP A 308 -15.90 31.26 3.63
N GLU A 309 -17.09 31.28 3.04
CA GLU A 309 -18.18 32.21 3.36
C GLU A 309 -18.73 32.04 4.78
N ASP A 310 -18.64 30.82 5.34
CA ASP A 310 -19.18 30.52 6.67
C ASP A 310 -18.13 30.62 7.78
N MET A 311 -16.88 30.88 7.46
CA MET A 311 -15.76 30.91 8.42
C MET A 311 -16.00 31.88 9.57
N ALA A 312 -16.56 33.10 9.28
CA ALA A 312 -16.82 34.09 10.30
C ALA A 312 -17.96 33.68 11.26
N ARG A 313 -18.98 33.01 10.74
CA ARG A 313 -20.11 32.50 11.52
C ARG A 313 -19.66 31.33 12.42
N TRP A 314 -18.89 30.41 11.86
CA TRP A 314 -18.36 29.27 12.61
C TRP A 314 -17.46 29.71 13.77
N LYS A 315 -16.60 30.74 13.56
CA LYS A 315 -15.77 31.31 14.64
C LYS A 315 -16.56 31.95 15.74
N LYS A 316 -17.81 32.40 15.50
CA LYS A 316 -18.75 32.89 16.49
C LYS A 316 -19.51 31.77 17.21
N GLY A 317 -19.28 30.50 16.86
CA GLY A 317 -19.97 29.35 17.44
C GLY A 317 -21.30 29.00 16.76
N GLU A 318 -21.62 29.60 15.62
CA GLU A 318 -22.81 29.23 14.84
C GLU A 318 -22.59 27.89 14.15
N LEU A 319 -23.64 27.05 14.05
CA LEU A 319 -23.62 25.81 13.30
C LEU A 319 -23.60 26.10 11.80
N VAL A 320 -22.60 25.55 11.11
CA VAL A 320 -22.43 25.69 9.67
C VAL A 320 -22.32 24.32 9.00
N GLU A 321 -22.55 24.26 7.70
CA GLU A 321 -22.29 23.05 6.94
C GLU A 321 -20.79 22.92 6.64
N PRO A 322 -20.23 21.70 6.71
CA PRO A 322 -18.85 21.50 6.30
C PRO A 322 -18.72 21.67 4.78
N ARG A 323 -17.52 22.07 4.32
CA ARG A 323 -17.19 22.14 2.90
C ARG A 323 -17.42 20.79 2.18
N LYS A 324 -17.11 19.70 2.85
CA LYS A 324 -17.31 18.32 2.39
C LYS A 324 -17.94 17.51 3.52
N PRO A 325 -19.21 17.16 3.44
CA PRO A 325 -19.85 16.29 4.43
C PRO A 325 -19.34 14.85 4.30
N ILE A 326 -19.47 14.10 5.39
CA ILE A 326 -19.22 12.67 5.44
C ILE A 326 -20.46 11.96 4.92
N VAL A 327 -20.36 11.27 3.80
CA VAL A 327 -21.49 10.53 3.22
C VAL A 327 -21.16 9.05 3.20
N PHE A 328 -22.04 8.24 3.81
CA PHE A 328 -22.00 6.79 3.71
C PHE A 328 -23.13 6.31 2.81
N TYR A 329 -22.79 5.61 1.76
CA TYR A 329 -23.77 4.93 0.92
C TYR A 329 -23.97 3.49 1.41
N ILE A 330 -25.21 3.10 1.54
CA ILE A 330 -25.56 1.72 1.90
C ILE A 330 -25.44 0.85 0.66
N ASP A 331 -24.63 -0.22 0.79
CA ASP A 331 -24.39 -1.18 -0.27
C ASP A 331 -25.72 -1.75 -0.79
N PRO A 332 -25.97 -1.80 -2.11
CA PRO A 332 -27.18 -2.39 -2.71
C PRO A 332 -27.41 -3.85 -2.35
N ALA A 333 -26.35 -4.61 -2.03
CA ALA A 333 -26.47 -5.98 -1.53
C ALA A 333 -27.09 -6.08 -0.13
N THR A 334 -27.16 -4.97 0.62
CA THR A 334 -27.82 -4.92 1.92
C THR A 334 -29.33 -5.17 1.75
N PRO A 335 -29.93 -6.14 2.47
CA PRO A 335 -31.37 -6.39 2.41
C PRO A 335 -32.18 -5.12 2.67
N LYS A 336 -33.17 -4.84 1.82
CA LYS A 336 -33.96 -3.59 1.84
C LYS A 336 -34.55 -3.29 3.21
N GLN A 337 -34.99 -4.32 3.94
CA GLN A 337 -35.59 -4.18 5.29
C GLN A 337 -34.61 -3.54 6.31
N TRP A 338 -33.30 -3.66 6.13
CA TRP A 338 -32.31 -3.14 7.08
C TRP A 338 -31.77 -1.75 6.72
N ARG A 339 -31.90 -1.33 5.45
CA ARG A 339 -31.33 -0.06 4.97
C ARG A 339 -31.83 1.16 5.77
N PRO A 340 -33.13 1.33 6.07
CA PRO A 340 -33.60 2.47 6.86
C PRO A 340 -32.96 2.55 8.23
N TYR A 341 -32.74 1.41 8.90
CA TYR A 341 -32.15 1.38 10.23
C TYR A 341 -30.66 1.73 10.19
N LEU A 342 -29.92 1.27 9.16
CA LEU A 342 -28.53 1.64 8.97
C LEU A 342 -28.37 3.13 8.68
N ILE A 343 -29.23 3.68 7.82
CA ILE A 343 -29.26 5.12 7.52
C ILE A 343 -29.58 5.91 8.80
N ALA A 344 -30.57 5.51 9.57
CA ALA A 344 -30.91 6.15 10.84
C ALA A 344 -29.73 6.13 11.82
N GLY A 345 -29.09 4.96 11.99
CA GLY A 345 -27.95 4.83 12.88
C GLY A 345 -26.73 5.68 12.46
N ILE A 346 -26.49 5.89 11.15
CA ILE A 346 -25.47 6.81 10.66
C ILE A 346 -25.87 8.25 11.00
N ASN A 347 -27.14 8.61 10.76
CA ASN A 347 -27.65 9.96 10.98
C ASN A 347 -27.69 10.36 12.46
N ASP A 348 -27.82 9.39 13.39
CA ASP A 348 -27.79 9.65 14.85
C ASP A 348 -26.48 10.32 15.31
N TRP A 349 -25.39 10.11 14.58
CA TRP A 349 -24.12 10.79 14.83
C TRP A 349 -24.16 12.30 14.57
N GLN A 350 -25.21 12.81 13.90
CA GLN A 350 -25.35 14.23 13.59
C GLN A 350 -25.25 15.09 14.85
N SER A 351 -25.84 14.65 15.97
CA SER A 351 -25.79 15.35 17.25
C SER A 351 -24.36 15.56 17.77
N ALA A 352 -23.45 14.60 17.54
CA ALA A 352 -22.04 14.71 17.91
C ALA A 352 -21.32 15.76 17.05
N PHE A 353 -21.60 15.78 15.74
CA PHE A 353 -21.01 16.77 14.83
C PHE A 353 -21.56 18.19 15.05
N GLU A 354 -22.81 18.34 15.46
CA GLU A 354 -23.36 19.63 15.88
C GLU A 354 -22.66 20.19 17.12
N LYS A 355 -22.30 19.34 18.08
CA LYS A 355 -21.44 19.74 19.21
C LYS A 355 -20.05 20.19 18.78
N ALA A 356 -19.57 19.69 17.64
CA ALA A 356 -18.31 20.12 17.03
C ALA A 356 -18.46 21.37 16.11
N GLY A 357 -19.69 21.93 16.00
CA GLY A 357 -19.95 23.14 15.22
C GLY A 357 -20.41 22.91 13.77
N PHE A 358 -20.77 21.67 13.41
CA PHE A 358 -21.15 21.35 12.04
C PHE A 358 -22.54 20.69 11.96
N LYS A 359 -23.48 21.32 11.27
CA LYS A 359 -24.76 20.69 10.88
C LYS A 359 -24.62 19.99 9.54
N ASN A 360 -25.45 18.96 9.29
CA ASN A 360 -25.43 18.16 8.07
C ASN A 360 -24.04 17.59 7.72
N ALA A 361 -23.26 17.28 8.76
CA ALA A 361 -21.87 16.88 8.61
C ALA A 361 -21.68 15.40 8.27
N ILE A 362 -22.64 14.56 8.66
CA ILE A 362 -22.65 13.12 8.37
C ILE A 362 -24.04 12.72 7.87
N MET A 363 -24.09 11.82 6.90
CA MET A 363 -25.36 11.31 6.39
C MET A 363 -25.20 9.92 5.79
N GLY A 364 -26.18 9.05 6.09
CA GLY A 364 -26.38 7.78 5.39
C GLY A 364 -27.31 7.99 4.21
N LYS A 365 -27.02 7.39 3.07
CA LYS A 365 -27.86 7.42 1.86
C LYS A 365 -27.93 6.04 1.23
N GLU A 366 -29.02 5.77 0.52
CA GLU A 366 -29.03 4.63 -0.39
C GLU A 366 -28.09 4.88 -1.55
N TRP A 367 -27.55 3.80 -2.12
CA TRP A 367 -26.74 3.87 -3.33
C TRP A 367 -27.60 4.38 -4.49
N PRO A 368 -27.10 5.30 -5.31
CA PRO A 368 -27.86 5.81 -6.46
C PRO A 368 -28.15 4.71 -7.49
N ASP A 369 -29.41 4.54 -7.89
CA ASP A 369 -29.82 3.49 -8.85
C ASP A 369 -29.14 3.58 -10.22
N ASN A 370 -28.66 4.77 -10.60
CA ASN A 370 -28.04 5.03 -11.89
C ASN A 370 -26.50 5.09 -11.86
N ASP A 371 -25.90 4.68 -10.75
CA ASP A 371 -24.44 4.68 -10.62
C ASP A 371 -23.86 3.34 -11.10
N SER A 372 -23.21 3.36 -12.25
CA SER A 372 -22.56 2.19 -12.85
C SER A 372 -21.12 1.97 -12.37
N THR A 373 -20.67 2.67 -11.34
CA THR A 373 -19.28 2.61 -10.85
C THR A 373 -19.03 1.49 -9.84
N MET A 374 -20.07 0.71 -9.49
CA MET A 374 -19.96 -0.49 -8.66
C MET A 374 -19.55 -1.73 -9.44
#